data_f0a2af1369a264dc9b7b4d7dff8a8ca1
#
_entry.id   f0a2af1369a264dc9b7b4d7dff8a8ca1
#
_cell.length_a   1.000
_cell.length_b   1.000
_cell.length_c   1.000
_cell.angle_alpha   90.00
_cell.angle_beta   90.00
_cell.angle_gamma   90.00
#
_symmetry.space_group_name_H-M   'P 1'
#
loop_
_entity.id
_entity.type
_entity.pdbx_description
1 polymer ?
#
loop_
_entity_poly.entity_id
_entity_poly.type
_entity_poly.pdbx_seq_one_letter_code
_entity_poly.pdbx_strand_id
1 'polypeptide(L)'
;GAEVQKGNPITERKIQCLFRRGEVTRLIKRSNDFGAGGVSVAVGELTDGVDINLDRVPKKYEGLGGTELAISESQERMAVVVRAEDADRFIAYAAEENLEATIIARVTENPRLVMKWRGHTIVDISREFLNTNGARQTRTVHITAPDAHGYFHEDLVESVHDLWVSRMGELNNASEQGLAERFDSTIGAGTVLMPFGGKYQKTPADGMVAKIPLRH
;
A
#
# COMPACT_ATOMS: atom_id res chain seq x y z
N GLY A 1 6.38 -17.26 -11.73
CA GLY A 1 5.17 -16.56 -11.96
C GLY A 1 4.17 -16.55 -10.85
N ALA A 2 3.41 -17.59 -10.65
CA ALA A 2 2.26 -17.59 -9.72
C ALA A 2 2.63 -17.41 -8.23
N GLU A 3 3.85 -17.67 -7.82
CA GLU A 3 4.27 -17.55 -6.42
C GLU A 3 4.67 -16.13 -6.01
N VAL A 4 4.95 -15.26 -6.95
CA VAL A 4 5.35 -13.87 -6.66
C VAL A 4 4.21 -13.08 -5.98
N GLN A 5 2.98 -13.35 -6.37
CA GLN A 5 1.78 -12.69 -5.85
C GLN A 5 1.02 -13.54 -4.81
N LYS A 6 1.59 -14.67 -4.41
CA LYS A 6 0.96 -15.51 -3.39
C LYS A 6 1.16 -14.89 -2.01
N GLY A 7 0.08 -14.49 -1.37
CA GLY A 7 0.07 -13.89 -0.04
C GLY A 7 0.69 -14.80 1.02
N ASN A 8 1.41 -14.20 1.97
CA ASN A 8 1.96 -14.86 3.14
C ASN A 8 1.50 -14.14 4.42
N PRO A 9 0.33 -14.51 4.96
CA PRO A 9 -0.26 -13.80 6.10
C PRO A 9 0.60 -13.87 7.37
N ILE A 10 1.47 -14.87 7.51
CA ILE A 10 2.39 -14.97 8.64
C ILE A 10 3.47 -13.90 8.54
N THR A 11 4.08 -13.74 7.37
CA THR A 11 5.08 -12.68 7.13
C THR A 11 4.45 -11.31 7.25
N GLU A 12 3.27 -11.10 6.68
CA GLU A 12 2.50 -9.87 6.79
C GLU A 12 2.24 -9.51 8.26
N ARG A 13 1.80 -10.46 9.07
CA ARG A 13 1.57 -10.25 10.49
C ARG A 13 2.84 -9.85 11.25
N LYS A 14 3.97 -10.45 10.93
CA LYS A 14 5.28 -10.11 11.53
C LYS A 14 5.70 -8.69 11.17
N ILE A 15 5.55 -8.30 9.89
CA ILE A 15 5.81 -6.92 9.44
C ILE A 15 4.93 -5.93 10.20
N GLN A 16 3.64 -6.19 10.32
CA GLN A 16 2.74 -5.35 11.11
C GLN A 16 3.16 -5.24 12.57
N CYS A 17 3.64 -6.34 13.18
CA CYS A 17 4.17 -6.32 14.55
C CYS A 17 5.40 -5.42 14.66
N LEU A 18 6.34 -5.53 13.73
CA LEU A 18 7.54 -4.69 13.68
C LEU A 18 7.19 -3.21 13.55
N PHE A 19 6.31 -2.85 12.61
CA PHE A 19 5.93 -1.47 12.34
C PHE A 19 5.02 -0.85 13.42
N ARG A 20 4.49 -1.63 14.36
CA ARG A 20 3.77 -1.13 15.53
C ARG A 20 4.69 -0.76 16.70
N ARG A 21 5.97 -1.06 16.61
CA ARG A 21 6.95 -0.74 17.64
C ARG A 21 7.45 0.69 17.45
N GLY A 22 7.19 1.56 18.43
CA GLY A 22 7.57 2.98 18.37
C GLY A 22 9.08 3.20 18.28
N GLU A 23 9.89 2.34 18.91
CA GLU A 23 11.35 2.36 18.82
C GLU A 23 11.86 2.02 17.42
N VAL A 24 11.11 1.25 16.63
CA VAL A 24 11.45 0.88 15.26
C VAL A 24 11.03 1.99 14.30
N THR A 25 9.78 2.45 14.38
CA THR A 25 9.25 3.44 13.45
C THR A 25 9.94 4.79 13.53
N ARG A 26 10.48 5.17 14.69
CA ARG A 26 11.30 6.39 14.82
C ARG A 26 12.62 6.34 14.05
N LEU A 27 13.13 5.16 13.71
CA LEU A 27 14.33 5.01 12.85
C LEU A 27 14.01 5.24 11.39
N ILE A 28 12.77 4.97 10.97
CA ILE A 28 12.35 5.02 9.57
C ILE A 28 12.17 6.48 9.13
N LYS A 29 12.84 6.84 8.06
CA LYS A 29 12.73 8.15 7.40
C LYS A 29 11.69 8.14 6.30
N ARG A 30 11.67 7.07 5.49
CA ARG A 30 10.70 6.79 4.45
C ARG A 30 10.48 5.30 4.35
N SER A 31 9.30 4.89 3.90
CA SER A 31 8.97 3.49 3.64
C SER A 31 8.06 3.38 2.43
N ASN A 32 8.14 2.24 1.76
CA ASN A 32 7.25 1.86 0.68
C ASN A 32 7.07 0.34 0.69
N ASP A 33 5.94 -0.14 0.18
CA ASP A 33 5.70 -1.57 0.01
C ASP A 33 6.29 -2.09 -1.30
N PHE A 34 6.37 -3.41 -1.44
CA PHE A 34 6.80 -4.06 -2.67
C PHE A 34 5.58 -4.55 -3.46
N GLY A 35 5.08 -3.68 -4.34
CA GLY A 35 4.05 -4.01 -5.30
C GLY A 35 4.59 -4.14 -6.72
N ALA A 36 3.75 -3.85 -7.69
CA ALA A 36 4.10 -3.84 -9.11
C ALA A 36 5.28 -2.90 -9.39
N GLY A 37 6.20 -3.34 -10.24
CA GLY A 37 7.47 -2.64 -10.50
C GLY A 37 8.61 -3.02 -9.57
N GLY A 38 8.38 -3.86 -8.58
CA GLY A 38 9.41 -4.48 -7.73
C GLY A 38 10.35 -3.48 -7.06
N VAL A 39 11.64 -3.79 -7.06
CA VAL A 39 12.70 -2.96 -6.47
C VAL A 39 12.78 -1.57 -7.12
N SER A 40 12.51 -1.47 -8.42
CA SER A 40 12.54 -0.21 -9.17
C SER A 40 11.58 0.82 -8.59
N VAL A 41 10.39 0.39 -8.21
CA VAL A 41 9.36 1.24 -7.60
C VAL A 41 9.57 1.31 -6.09
N ALA A 42 9.57 0.18 -5.40
CA ALA A 42 9.61 0.13 -3.93
C ALA A 42 10.81 0.86 -3.32
N VAL A 43 11.98 0.78 -3.95
CA VAL A 43 13.23 1.42 -3.48
C VAL A 43 13.56 2.65 -4.31
N GLY A 44 13.37 2.57 -5.63
CA GLY A 44 13.73 3.65 -6.55
C GLY A 44 12.94 4.93 -6.36
N GLU A 45 11.73 4.88 -5.79
CA GLU A 45 10.89 6.06 -5.55
C GLU A 45 11.07 6.66 -4.15
N LEU A 46 11.81 6.00 -3.25
CA LEU A 46 11.97 6.48 -1.88
C LEU A 46 12.81 7.75 -1.76
N THR A 47 13.76 7.96 -2.68
CA THR A 47 14.69 9.08 -2.63
C THR A 47 15.02 9.60 -4.03
N ASP A 48 15.51 10.84 -4.11
CA ASP A 48 15.89 11.44 -5.40
C ASP A 48 17.14 10.79 -6.01
N GLY A 49 18.09 10.40 -5.16
CA GLY A 49 19.30 9.69 -5.57
C GLY A 49 19.45 8.38 -4.81
N VAL A 50 19.66 7.27 -5.53
CA VAL A 50 19.84 5.95 -4.93
C VAL A 50 20.69 5.03 -5.78
N ASP A 51 21.66 4.35 -5.14
CA ASP A 51 22.44 3.25 -5.70
C ASP A 51 21.95 1.93 -5.13
N ILE A 52 21.42 1.04 -5.98
CA ILE A 52 20.85 -0.25 -5.63
C ILE A 52 21.77 -1.37 -6.09
N ASN A 53 22.09 -2.30 -5.19
CA ASN A 53 22.79 -3.54 -5.49
C ASN A 53 21.79 -4.70 -5.55
N LEU A 54 21.44 -5.11 -6.76
CA LEU A 54 20.47 -6.19 -7.00
C LEU A 54 20.99 -7.57 -6.57
N ASP A 55 22.30 -7.76 -6.48
CA ASP A 55 22.88 -9.01 -5.99
C ASP A 55 22.54 -9.28 -4.52
N ARG A 56 22.22 -8.23 -3.77
CA ARG A 56 21.84 -8.30 -2.35
C ARG A 56 20.34 -8.45 -2.10
N VAL A 57 19.52 -8.39 -3.14
CA VAL A 57 18.06 -8.55 -3.00
C VAL A 57 17.74 -10.00 -2.65
N PRO A 58 17.08 -10.28 -1.50
CA PRO A 58 16.67 -11.62 -1.16
C PRO A 58 15.75 -12.22 -2.22
N LYS A 59 16.04 -13.45 -2.63
CA LYS A 59 15.31 -14.15 -3.68
C LYS A 59 14.55 -15.32 -3.10
N LYS A 60 13.33 -15.54 -3.57
CA LYS A 60 12.53 -16.75 -3.22
C LYS A 60 12.96 -17.99 -4.02
N TYR A 61 13.60 -17.79 -5.19
CA TYR A 61 14.10 -18.86 -6.05
C TYR A 61 15.27 -18.35 -6.93
N GLU A 62 16.06 -19.28 -7.44
CA GLU A 62 17.19 -18.98 -8.30
C GLU A 62 16.78 -18.82 -9.77
N GLY A 63 17.69 -18.31 -10.61
CA GLY A 63 17.51 -18.16 -12.05
C GLY A 63 16.96 -16.82 -12.51
N LEU A 64 16.75 -15.87 -11.59
CA LEU A 64 16.34 -14.52 -11.97
C LEU A 64 17.52 -13.73 -12.54
N GLY A 65 17.30 -13.06 -13.66
CA GLY A 65 18.22 -12.07 -14.23
C GLY A 65 18.10 -10.72 -13.55
N GLY A 66 18.97 -9.77 -13.92
CA GLY A 66 18.97 -8.43 -13.33
C GLY A 66 17.68 -7.66 -13.59
N THR A 67 17.09 -7.83 -14.78
CA THR A 67 15.81 -7.20 -15.14
C THR A 67 14.67 -7.75 -14.27
N GLU A 68 14.57 -9.06 -14.15
CA GLU A 68 13.54 -9.67 -13.31
C GLU A 68 13.69 -9.24 -11.85
N LEU A 69 14.91 -9.20 -11.31
CA LEU A 69 15.16 -8.72 -9.94
C LEU A 69 14.76 -7.26 -9.77
N ALA A 70 14.95 -6.42 -10.79
CA ALA A 70 14.63 -5.00 -10.72
C ALA A 70 13.12 -4.73 -10.73
N ILE A 71 12.32 -5.50 -11.48
CA ILE A 71 10.90 -5.18 -11.73
C ILE A 71 9.92 -6.21 -11.19
N SER A 72 10.37 -7.38 -10.71
CA SER A 72 9.45 -8.43 -10.23
C SER A 72 8.82 -8.03 -8.91
N GLU A 73 7.51 -8.10 -8.87
CA GLU A 73 6.74 -7.96 -7.64
C GLU A 73 7.06 -9.11 -6.67
N SER A 74 7.20 -8.80 -5.41
CA SER A 74 7.35 -9.79 -4.34
C SER A 74 6.69 -9.26 -3.07
N GLN A 75 5.44 -9.62 -2.87
CA GLN A 75 4.60 -9.19 -1.76
C GLN A 75 5.14 -9.59 -0.38
N GLU A 76 4.56 -9.01 0.66
CA GLU A 76 4.98 -9.09 2.06
C GLU A 76 6.44 -8.68 2.27
N ARG A 77 6.81 -7.57 1.64
CA ARG A 77 8.08 -6.87 1.84
C ARG A 77 7.84 -5.39 2.03
N MET A 78 8.73 -4.76 2.79
CA MET A 78 8.77 -3.32 2.96
C MET A 78 10.18 -2.81 2.67
N ALA A 79 10.28 -1.76 1.89
CA ALA A 79 11.50 -0.97 1.75
C ALA A 79 11.47 0.17 2.78
N VAL A 80 12.58 0.38 3.47
CA VAL A 80 12.72 1.46 4.45
C VAL A 80 14.03 2.21 4.24
N VAL A 81 14.00 3.50 4.47
CA VAL A 81 15.20 4.34 4.57
C VAL A 81 15.46 4.62 6.04
N VAL A 82 16.64 4.25 6.50
CA VAL A 82 17.13 4.53 7.86
C VAL A 82 18.49 5.23 7.77
N ARG A 83 18.96 5.87 8.86
CA ARG A 83 20.33 6.37 8.93
C ARG A 83 21.31 5.21 8.91
N ALA A 84 22.53 5.44 8.42
CA ALA A 84 23.56 4.41 8.37
C ALA A 84 23.89 3.85 9.76
N GLU A 85 23.97 4.73 10.77
CA GLU A 85 24.22 4.35 12.17
C GLU A 85 23.08 3.53 12.79
N ASP A 86 21.87 3.60 12.25
CA ASP A 86 20.69 2.89 12.76
C ASP A 86 20.43 1.55 12.06
N ALA A 87 21.15 1.25 10.97
CA ALA A 87 20.86 0.12 10.10
C ALA A 87 20.95 -1.22 10.85
N ASP A 88 22.04 -1.44 11.60
CA ASP A 88 22.24 -2.70 12.36
C ASP A 88 21.19 -2.87 13.44
N ARG A 89 20.79 -1.77 14.09
CA ARG A 89 19.73 -1.78 15.11
C ARG A 89 18.37 -2.12 14.51
N PHE A 90 18.06 -1.57 13.32
CA PHE A 90 16.82 -1.91 12.60
C PHE A 90 16.79 -3.38 12.20
N ILE A 91 17.91 -3.92 11.71
CA ILE A 91 18.06 -5.34 11.37
C ILE A 91 17.85 -6.23 12.61
N ALA A 92 18.42 -5.85 13.75
CA ALA A 92 18.22 -6.58 15.00
C ALA A 92 16.73 -6.61 15.41
N TYR A 93 16.02 -5.50 15.33
CA TYR A 93 14.57 -5.47 15.60
C TYR A 93 13.76 -6.32 14.63
N ALA A 94 14.13 -6.36 13.37
CA ALA A 94 13.48 -7.24 12.39
C ALA A 94 13.70 -8.73 12.76
N ALA A 95 14.91 -9.09 13.17
CA ALA A 95 15.23 -10.45 13.61
C ALA A 95 14.44 -10.88 14.85
N GLU A 96 14.13 -9.98 15.79
CA GLU A 96 13.27 -10.26 16.95
C GLU A 96 11.86 -10.69 16.55
N GLU A 97 11.35 -10.19 15.42
CA GLU A 97 10.06 -10.60 14.84
C GLU A 97 10.21 -11.78 13.84
N ASN A 98 11.40 -12.40 13.77
CA ASN A 98 11.74 -13.45 12.78
C ASN A 98 11.52 -12.98 11.33
N LEU A 99 11.93 -11.76 11.02
CA LEU A 99 11.97 -11.18 9.69
C LEU A 99 13.41 -11.06 9.21
N GLU A 100 13.63 -11.36 7.92
CA GLU A 100 14.87 -11.04 7.24
C GLU A 100 14.88 -9.56 6.87
N ALA A 101 15.97 -8.86 7.16
CA ALA A 101 16.20 -7.48 6.71
C ALA A 101 17.61 -7.36 6.12
N THR A 102 17.70 -6.79 4.91
CA THR A 102 18.96 -6.73 4.16
C THR A 102 19.17 -5.32 3.60
N ILE A 103 20.40 -4.80 3.73
CA ILE A 103 20.79 -3.54 3.11
C ILE A 103 21.06 -3.80 1.63
N ILE A 104 20.20 -3.28 0.76
CA ILE A 104 20.30 -3.46 -0.70
C ILE A 104 20.66 -2.18 -1.45
N ALA A 105 20.56 -1.02 -0.80
CA ALA A 105 20.75 0.27 -1.45
C ALA A 105 21.38 1.31 -0.52
N ARG A 106 21.93 2.36 -1.12
CA ARG A 106 22.42 3.57 -0.45
C ARG A 106 21.80 4.80 -1.09
N VAL A 107 21.32 5.71 -0.27
CA VAL A 107 20.91 7.05 -0.70
C VAL A 107 22.15 7.84 -1.09
N THR A 108 22.08 8.57 -2.22
CA THR A 108 23.16 9.40 -2.75
C THR A 108 22.69 10.84 -2.97
N GLU A 109 23.63 11.76 -2.99
CA GLU A 109 23.36 13.17 -3.33
C GLU A 109 23.15 13.37 -4.84
N ASN A 110 23.67 12.46 -5.67
CA ASN A 110 23.44 12.50 -7.11
C ASN A 110 22.00 12.07 -7.42
N PRO A 111 21.15 12.93 -8.03
CA PRO A 111 19.73 12.63 -8.27
C PRO A 111 19.55 11.66 -9.44
N ARG A 112 19.96 10.44 -9.25
CA ARG A 112 19.88 9.34 -10.22
C ARG A 112 19.43 8.05 -9.56
N LEU A 113 18.66 7.26 -10.29
CA LEU A 113 18.39 5.87 -9.98
C LEU A 113 19.45 5.01 -10.67
N VAL A 114 20.31 4.39 -9.88
CA VAL A 114 21.37 3.49 -10.40
C VAL A 114 21.12 2.09 -9.84
N MET A 115 21.12 1.08 -10.72
CA MET A 115 21.03 -0.33 -10.32
C MET A 115 22.18 -1.12 -10.89
N LYS A 116 22.81 -1.92 -10.03
CA LYS A 116 23.94 -2.79 -10.38
C LYS A 116 23.59 -4.24 -10.15
N TRP A 117 24.00 -5.09 -11.09
CA TRP A 117 23.85 -6.54 -11.04
C TRP A 117 25.12 -7.21 -11.57
N ARG A 118 25.69 -8.13 -10.79
CA ARG A 118 26.94 -8.84 -11.12
C ARG A 118 28.08 -7.89 -11.55
N GLY A 119 28.22 -6.78 -10.84
CA GLY A 119 29.24 -5.78 -11.11
C GLY A 119 28.96 -4.85 -12.30
N HIS A 120 27.87 -5.03 -13.04
CA HIS A 120 27.47 -4.19 -14.17
C HIS A 120 26.34 -3.23 -13.78
N THR A 121 26.40 -2.00 -14.27
CA THR A 121 25.28 -1.06 -14.19
C THR A 121 24.25 -1.43 -15.26
N ILE A 122 23.05 -1.80 -14.83
CA ILE A 122 21.94 -2.17 -15.73
C ILE A 122 20.87 -1.08 -15.83
N VAL A 123 20.82 -0.16 -14.86
CA VAL A 123 19.96 1.03 -14.88
C VAL A 123 20.78 2.22 -14.41
N ASP A 124 20.70 3.33 -15.14
CA ASP A 124 21.26 4.63 -14.76
C ASP A 124 20.42 5.74 -15.36
N ILE A 125 19.39 6.19 -14.61
CA ILE A 125 18.38 7.13 -15.08
C ILE A 125 18.35 8.34 -14.16
N SER A 126 18.31 9.56 -14.74
CA SER A 126 18.20 10.78 -13.96
C SER A 126 16.81 10.91 -13.31
N ARG A 127 16.76 11.50 -12.13
CA ARG A 127 15.49 11.80 -11.44
C ARG A 127 14.61 12.75 -12.26
N GLU A 128 15.24 13.71 -12.95
CA GLU A 128 14.52 14.62 -13.84
C GLU A 128 13.72 13.86 -14.91
N PHE A 129 14.34 12.87 -15.56
CA PHE A 129 13.67 12.03 -16.55
C PHE A 129 12.50 11.26 -15.93
N LEU A 130 12.71 10.63 -14.77
CA LEU A 130 11.67 9.87 -14.08
C LEU A 130 10.47 10.75 -13.68
N ASN A 131 10.74 11.98 -13.22
CA ASN A 131 9.69 12.91 -12.79
C ASN A 131 8.85 13.45 -13.95
N THR A 132 9.35 13.44 -15.17
CA THR A 132 8.63 13.91 -16.36
C THR A 132 7.93 12.78 -17.13
N ASN A 133 8.04 11.53 -16.69
CA ASN A 133 7.62 10.35 -17.46
C ASN A 133 8.20 10.33 -18.90
N GLY A 134 9.38 10.93 -19.08
CA GLY A 134 10.14 10.96 -20.33
C GLY A 134 9.69 11.99 -21.37
N ALA A 135 8.52 12.57 -21.25
CA ALA A 135 8.04 13.59 -22.19
C ALA A 135 7.12 14.61 -21.50
N ARG A 136 7.34 15.89 -21.81
CA ARG A 136 6.46 16.96 -21.33
C ARG A 136 5.10 16.82 -22.02
N GLN A 137 4.07 16.60 -21.21
CA GLN A 137 2.69 16.47 -21.68
C GLN A 137 1.95 17.78 -21.44
N THR A 138 1.27 18.26 -22.48
CA THR A 138 0.34 19.40 -22.38
C THR A 138 -1.05 18.98 -22.83
N ARG A 139 -2.08 19.46 -22.15
CA ARG A 139 -3.47 19.24 -22.48
C ARG A 139 -4.23 20.54 -22.37
N THR A 140 -5.10 20.80 -23.33
CA THR A 140 -6.09 21.86 -23.22
C THR A 140 -7.38 21.24 -22.68
N VAL A 141 -7.88 21.77 -21.58
CA VAL A 141 -9.13 21.30 -20.96
C VAL A 141 -10.17 22.39 -21.17
N HIS A 142 -11.30 22.03 -21.77
CA HIS A 142 -12.49 22.85 -21.82
C HIS A 142 -13.42 22.44 -20.69
N ILE A 143 -13.67 23.34 -19.76
CA ILE A 143 -14.62 23.12 -18.68
C ILE A 143 -15.93 23.76 -19.12
N THR A 144 -16.92 22.91 -19.39
CA THR A 144 -18.28 23.37 -19.67
C THR A 144 -18.91 23.85 -18.37
N ALA A 145 -19.61 24.97 -18.41
CA ALA A 145 -20.38 25.39 -17.23
C ALA A 145 -21.37 24.27 -16.84
N PRO A 146 -21.55 24.02 -15.56
CA PRO A 146 -22.55 23.05 -15.11
C PRO A 146 -23.93 23.45 -15.60
N ASP A 147 -24.79 22.46 -15.83
CA ASP A 147 -26.19 22.71 -16.20
C ASP A 147 -26.85 23.59 -15.10
N ALA A 148 -27.80 24.44 -15.52
CA ALA A 148 -28.56 25.28 -14.62
C ALA A 148 -29.38 24.47 -13.57
N HIS A 149 -29.65 23.19 -13.87
CA HIS A 149 -30.21 22.23 -12.93
C HIS A 149 -29.11 21.77 -11.98
N GLY A 150 -29.05 22.39 -10.80
CA GLY A 150 -28.04 22.05 -9.79
C GLY A 150 -28.17 20.63 -9.28
N TYR A 151 -27.12 20.13 -8.61
CA TYR A 151 -27.08 18.83 -7.94
C TYR A 151 -28.29 18.56 -7.00
N PHE A 152 -28.87 19.62 -6.47
CA PHE A 152 -30.06 19.54 -5.59
C PHE A 152 -31.39 19.72 -6.33
N HIS A 153 -31.41 19.57 -7.66
CA HIS A 153 -32.66 19.56 -8.39
C HIS A 153 -33.43 18.28 -8.06
N GLU A 154 -34.62 18.45 -7.49
CA GLU A 154 -35.51 17.34 -7.20
C GLU A 154 -36.46 17.16 -8.38
N ASP A 155 -36.42 16.00 -9.02
CA ASP A 155 -37.43 15.62 -10.00
C ASP A 155 -38.78 15.41 -9.31
N LEU A 156 -39.84 15.96 -9.88
CA LEU A 156 -41.20 15.70 -9.39
C LEU A 156 -41.53 14.22 -9.58
N VAL A 157 -41.80 13.55 -8.48
CA VAL A 157 -42.08 12.11 -8.46
C VAL A 157 -43.59 11.92 -8.52
N GLU A 158 -44.10 11.22 -9.53
CA GLU A 158 -45.53 10.93 -9.67
C GLU A 158 -46.05 10.00 -8.59
N SER A 159 -45.22 9.08 -8.09
CA SER A 159 -45.56 8.12 -7.04
C SER A 159 -44.45 7.95 -6.01
N VAL A 160 -44.68 8.38 -4.79
CA VAL A 160 -43.73 8.20 -3.68
C VAL A 160 -43.53 6.71 -3.38
N HIS A 161 -44.58 5.89 -3.53
CA HIS A 161 -44.50 4.44 -3.32
C HIS A 161 -43.49 3.81 -4.32
N ASP A 162 -43.63 4.11 -5.60
CA ASP A 162 -42.80 3.50 -6.63
C ASP A 162 -41.33 3.99 -6.52
N LEU A 163 -41.14 5.26 -6.16
CA LEU A 163 -39.82 5.78 -5.83
C LEU A 163 -39.17 4.99 -4.67
N TRP A 164 -39.91 4.78 -3.58
CA TRP A 164 -39.42 4.02 -2.43
C TRP A 164 -39.00 2.59 -2.82
N VAL A 165 -39.87 1.87 -3.53
CA VAL A 165 -39.59 0.52 -4.00
C VAL A 165 -38.36 0.48 -4.90
N SER A 166 -38.26 1.42 -5.85
CA SER A 166 -37.10 1.54 -6.73
C SER A 166 -35.81 1.82 -5.96
N ARG A 167 -35.83 2.81 -5.06
CA ARG A 167 -34.66 3.18 -4.25
C ARG A 167 -34.18 2.05 -3.33
N MET A 168 -35.10 1.31 -2.71
CA MET A 168 -34.76 0.17 -1.87
C MET A 168 -34.17 -1.01 -2.67
N GLY A 169 -34.41 -1.06 -3.98
CA GLY A 169 -33.81 -2.05 -4.87
C GLY A 169 -32.44 -1.67 -5.43
N GLU A 170 -32.01 -0.44 -5.27
CA GLU A 170 -30.69 0.01 -5.73
C GLU A 170 -29.56 -0.58 -4.87
N LEU A 171 -28.44 -0.94 -5.52
CA LEU A 171 -27.28 -1.51 -4.81
C LEU A 171 -26.74 -0.59 -3.72
N ASN A 172 -26.79 0.73 -3.90
CA ASN A 172 -26.34 1.71 -2.91
C ASN A 172 -27.18 1.74 -1.63
N ASN A 173 -28.43 1.24 -1.71
CA ASN A 173 -29.38 1.19 -0.60
C ASN A 173 -29.64 -0.24 -0.12
N ALA A 174 -29.05 -1.24 -0.79
CA ALA A 174 -29.16 -2.63 -0.38
C ALA A 174 -28.37 -2.89 0.93
N SER A 175 -28.74 -3.95 1.65
CA SER A 175 -28.05 -4.32 2.88
C SER A 175 -26.61 -4.73 2.60
N GLU A 176 -25.67 -4.09 3.25
CA GLU A 176 -24.23 -4.41 3.21
C GLU A 176 -23.84 -5.45 4.28
N GLN A 177 -24.82 -6.07 4.97
CA GLN A 177 -24.58 -6.98 6.09
C GLN A 177 -23.59 -8.10 5.74
N GLY A 178 -23.73 -8.71 4.57
CA GLY A 178 -22.85 -9.81 4.16
C GLY A 178 -21.38 -9.43 4.02
N LEU A 179 -21.09 -8.24 3.53
CA LEU A 179 -19.73 -7.69 3.43
C LEU A 179 -19.21 -7.27 4.81
N ALA A 180 -20.03 -6.56 5.59
CA ALA A 180 -19.67 -6.11 6.93
C ALA A 180 -19.37 -7.28 7.88
N GLU A 181 -20.18 -8.33 7.86
CA GLU A 181 -19.94 -9.54 8.67
C GLU A 181 -18.65 -10.26 8.26
N ARG A 182 -18.31 -10.26 6.98
CA ARG A 182 -17.10 -10.93 6.47
C ARG A 182 -15.83 -10.11 6.71
N PHE A 183 -15.86 -8.81 6.55
CA PHE A 183 -14.65 -7.97 6.48
C PHE A 183 -14.49 -6.97 7.62
N ASP A 184 -15.58 -6.53 8.26
CA ASP A 184 -15.55 -5.43 9.24
C ASP A 184 -15.88 -5.85 10.68
N SER A 185 -16.48 -7.03 10.90
CA SER A 185 -16.95 -7.42 12.22
C SER A 185 -15.83 -7.81 13.18
N THR A 186 -15.08 -8.85 12.85
CA THR A 186 -14.08 -9.45 13.78
C THR A 186 -12.68 -9.45 13.23
N ILE A 187 -12.48 -8.96 12.02
CA ILE A 187 -11.16 -8.93 11.39
C ILE A 187 -10.20 -8.07 12.21
N GLY A 188 -9.04 -8.62 12.54
CA GLY A 188 -8.05 -7.97 13.39
C GLY A 188 -8.38 -7.94 14.87
N ALA A 189 -9.52 -8.49 15.31
CA ALA A 189 -9.97 -8.59 16.72
C ALA A 189 -9.98 -7.25 17.49
N GLY A 190 -10.13 -6.13 16.77
CA GLY A 190 -10.16 -4.78 17.34
C GLY A 190 -11.57 -4.22 17.52
N THR A 191 -12.58 -4.80 16.93
CA THR A 191 -13.96 -4.29 16.94
C THR A 191 -14.56 -4.36 18.33
N VAL A 192 -15.07 -3.25 18.83
CA VAL A 192 -15.83 -3.15 20.10
C VAL A 192 -17.30 -3.02 19.82
N LEU A 193 -17.69 -2.09 18.92
CA LEU A 193 -19.06 -1.96 18.45
C LEU A 193 -19.19 -2.70 17.12
N MET A 194 -20.05 -3.72 17.11
CA MET A 194 -20.31 -4.50 15.89
C MET A 194 -21.09 -3.67 14.88
N PRO A 195 -20.87 -3.88 13.57
CA PRO A 195 -21.54 -3.12 12.50
C PRO A 195 -23.06 -3.24 12.50
N PHE A 196 -23.58 -4.36 12.99
CA PHE A 196 -25.01 -4.62 13.12
C PHE A 196 -25.36 -5.01 14.54
N GLY A 197 -26.46 -4.46 15.03
CA GLY A 197 -26.97 -4.67 16.38
C GLY A 197 -28.47 -4.87 16.42
N GLY A 198 -29.05 -4.59 17.57
CA GLY A 198 -30.49 -4.81 17.87
C GLY A 198 -30.82 -6.27 18.16
N LYS A 199 -32.10 -6.53 18.46
CA LYS A 199 -32.58 -7.87 18.84
C LYS A 199 -32.26 -8.96 17.83
N TYR A 200 -32.29 -8.63 16.56
CA TYR A 200 -32.06 -9.57 15.45
C TYR A 200 -30.72 -9.40 14.77
N GLN A 201 -29.82 -8.56 15.30
CA GLN A 201 -28.50 -8.26 14.71
C GLN A 201 -28.58 -7.80 13.24
N LYS A 202 -29.61 -7.03 12.90
CA LYS A 202 -29.88 -6.54 11.53
C LYS A 202 -29.96 -5.02 11.45
N THR A 203 -29.84 -4.31 12.55
CA THR A 203 -29.86 -2.84 12.57
C THR A 203 -28.45 -2.32 12.39
N PRO A 204 -28.17 -1.56 11.31
CA PRO A 204 -26.87 -0.92 11.14
C PRO A 204 -26.52 -0.02 12.32
N ALA A 205 -25.26 -0.03 12.74
CA ALA A 205 -24.76 0.91 13.74
C ALA A 205 -24.29 2.19 13.05
N ASP A 206 -24.70 3.35 13.58
CA ASP A 206 -24.32 4.67 13.04
C ASP A 206 -22.91 5.12 13.47
N GLY A 207 -22.09 4.23 13.97
CA GLY A 207 -20.76 4.56 14.43
C GLY A 207 -19.84 3.37 14.51
N MET A 208 -18.55 3.64 14.62
CA MET A 208 -17.50 2.66 14.82
C MET A 208 -16.83 2.86 16.18
N VAL A 209 -16.69 1.76 16.93
CA VAL A 209 -15.83 1.71 18.12
C VAL A 209 -14.87 0.54 17.96
N ALA A 210 -13.59 0.83 17.97
CA ALA A 210 -12.56 -0.17 17.82
C ALA A 210 -11.36 0.10 18.74
N LYS A 211 -10.66 -0.95 19.13
CA LYS A 211 -9.39 -0.85 19.86
C LYS A 211 -8.29 -0.43 18.90
N ILE A 212 -7.52 0.57 19.28
CA ILE A 212 -6.29 0.90 18.57
C ILE A 212 -5.26 -0.20 18.88
N PRO A 213 -4.67 -0.83 17.86
CA PRO A 213 -3.74 -1.94 18.05
C PRO A 213 -2.35 -1.45 18.48
N LEU A 214 -2.25 -0.85 19.65
CA LEU A 214 -0.99 -0.45 20.27
C LEU A 214 -0.43 -1.56 21.15
N ARG A 215 0.88 -1.71 21.14
CA ARG A 215 1.59 -2.41 22.23
C ARG A 215 1.79 -1.41 23.37
N HIS A 216 1.54 -1.86 24.58
CA HIS A 216 1.79 -1.09 25.82
C HIS A 216 3.28 -0.87 26.02
#